data_9a64eaf7d0de2a648d23bd7f48deab03
#
_entry.id   9a64eaf7d0de2a648d23bd7f48deab03
#
_cell.length_a   1.000
_cell.length_b   1.000
_cell.length_c   1.000
_cell.angle_alpha   90.00
_cell.angle_beta   90.00
_cell.angle_gamma   90.00
#
_symmetry.space_group_name_H-M   'P 1'
#
loop_
_entity.id
_entity.type
_entity.pdbx_description
1 polymer ?
#
loop_
_entity_poly.entity_id
_entity_poly.type
_entity_poly.pdbx_seq_one_letter_code
_entity_poly.pdbx_strand_id
1 'polypeptide(L)'
;MLVLRSLLGQAMRMIRQTLLLLVLFASPLYSNDSKGEIRHSFLGLGKGARSSIIAEDGTVSWKIDLPASDGWVLPNGNVLLAVYPCQKYPRGGVAEIERATNRTVFSYQGQQKEISTVQLLPDGNFLVAELGPEPRARTINRKGEVLHDMSLSCQKGNAHMQTRMLRRLPDGNYIAPHLLDFAVKEYNRETGAVLKTFPTDDRGREKRDWPFTAIRLADGNTLIGCTNGNRVIEVDSQGAIVWKVDNEDLGKELLDDACGVQRLPNGNTVITSYHASGNRVKLIEVTREKKVVWTYRGGEHGFHHFQVLTTNGKPLKDNTMK
;
A
#
# COMPACT_ATOMS: atom_id res chain seq x y z
N MET A 1 -12.74 77.80 -4.43
CA MET A 1 -12.49 76.93 -3.28
C MET A 1 -13.35 75.64 -3.30
N LEU A 2 -14.09 75.34 -4.35
CA LEU A 2 -14.94 74.13 -4.48
C LEU A 2 -14.35 73.01 -5.41
N VAL A 3 -13.35 73.33 -6.22
CA VAL A 3 -12.77 72.35 -7.17
C VAL A 3 -11.69 71.47 -6.55
N LEU A 4 -11.01 71.92 -5.45
CA LEU A 4 -9.96 71.12 -4.80
C LEU A 4 -10.49 70.00 -3.86
N ARG A 5 -11.77 70.05 -3.45
CA ARG A 5 -12.40 69.02 -2.61
C ARG A 5 -12.87 67.79 -3.39
N SER A 6 -13.11 67.95 -4.70
CA SER A 6 -13.57 66.87 -5.57
C SER A 6 -12.43 65.87 -5.97
N LEU A 7 -11.21 66.37 -6.14
CA LEU A 7 -10.07 65.57 -6.55
C LEU A 7 -9.45 64.70 -5.43
N LEU A 8 -9.51 65.14 -4.17
CA LEU A 8 -9.06 64.38 -3.03
C LEU A 8 -10.01 63.24 -2.65
N GLY A 9 -11.30 63.36 -2.93
CA GLY A 9 -12.31 62.34 -2.70
C GLY A 9 -12.22 61.16 -3.70
N GLN A 10 -11.79 61.39 -4.93
CA GLN A 10 -11.60 60.36 -5.94
C GLN A 10 -10.28 59.57 -5.75
N ALA A 11 -9.22 60.26 -5.35
CA ALA A 11 -7.94 59.61 -5.03
C ALA A 11 -8.04 58.66 -3.84
N MET A 12 -8.78 59.02 -2.78
CA MET A 12 -8.99 58.11 -1.63
C MET A 12 -9.93 56.93 -1.90
N ARG A 13 -10.80 57.00 -2.90
CA ARG A 13 -11.62 55.83 -3.34
C ARG A 13 -10.86 54.86 -4.19
N MET A 14 -9.91 55.29 -5.02
CA MET A 14 -9.05 54.40 -5.81
C MET A 14 -8.04 53.66 -4.96
N ILE A 15 -7.51 54.23 -3.87
CA ILE A 15 -6.58 53.56 -2.98
C ILE A 15 -7.27 52.50 -2.11
N ARG A 16 -8.60 52.57 -1.90
CA ARG A 16 -9.36 51.55 -1.16
C ARG A 16 -9.79 50.34 -2.02
N GLN A 17 -9.76 50.47 -3.34
CA GLN A 17 -10.12 49.34 -4.24
C GLN A 17 -8.94 48.53 -4.72
N THR A 18 -7.70 49.00 -4.52
CA THR A 18 -6.49 48.26 -4.94
C THR A 18 -5.86 47.45 -3.79
N LEU A 19 -6.42 47.52 -2.59
CA LEU A 19 -5.91 46.75 -1.42
C LEU A 19 -6.77 45.52 -1.08
N LEU A 20 -7.59 45.05 -2.00
CA LEU A 20 -8.47 43.90 -1.73
C LEU A 20 -8.43 42.88 -2.86
N LEU A 21 -7.26 42.42 -3.25
CA LEU A 21 -7.11 41.18 -4.07
C LEU A 21 -5.65 40.68 -4.05
N LEU A 22 -5.12 40.51 -2.86
CA LEU A 22 -4.02 39.57 -2.60
C LEU A 22 -4.46 38.63 -1.49
N VAL A 23 -5.58 37.93 -1.71
CA VAL A 23 -5.82 36.66 -1.05
C VAL A 23 -4.90 35.68 -1.75
N LEU A 24 -3.69 35.57 -1.23
CA LEU A 24 -2.83 34.42 -1.42
C LEU A 24 -3.69 33.18 -1.12
N PHE A 25 -4.03 32.43 -2.15
CA PHE A 25 -4.37 31.03 -2.00
C PHE A 25 -3.12 30.35 -1.44
N ALA A 26 -2.92 30.48 -0.14
CA ALA A 26 -2.12 29.52 0.59
C ALA A 26 -2.90 28.22 0.48
N SER A 27 -2.53 27.37 -0.48
CA SER A 27 -2.87 25.96 -0.42
C SER A 27 -2.53 25.52 1.00
N PRO A 28 -3.42 24.81 1.70
CA PRO A 28 -3.07 24.30 3.01
C PRO A 28 -1.81 23.47 2.83
N LEU A 29 -0.69 23.95 3.33
CA LEU A 29 0.51 23.15 3.57
C LEU A 29 0.02 22.06 4.51
N TYR A 30 -0.20 20.86 3.97
CA TYR A 30 -0.44 19.66 4.76
C TYR A 30 0.82 19.48 5.61
N SER A 31 0.76 19.95 6.86
CA SER A 31 1.85 19.74 7.79
C SER A 31 1.98 18.24 8.04
N ASN A 32 3.10 17.67 7.68
CA ASN A 32 3.55 16.41 8.24
C ASN A 32 3.65 16.61 9.76
N ASP A 33 2.73 16.04 10.54
CA ASP A 33 2.77 16.03 12.01
C ASP A 33 3.87 15.05 12.49
N SER A 34 5.08 15.18 11.96
CA SER A 34 6.23 14.44 12.44
C SER A 34 6.77 15.11 13.69
N LYS A 35 6.53 14.51 14.85
CA LYS A 35 7.34 14.78 16.05
C LYS A 35 8.72 14.13 15.84
N GLY A 36 9.58 14.75 15.05
CA GLY A 36 10.92 14.25 14.75
C GLY A 36 11.27 14.40 13.28
N GLU A 37 12.54 14.17 12.96
CA GLU A 37 13.15 14.37 11.65
C GLU A 37 12.81 13.26 10.61
N ILE A 38 11.83 12.37 10.87
CA ILE A 38 11.51 11.25 9.97
C ILE A 38 10.66 11.75 8.80
N ARG A 39 11.15 11.50 7.59
CA ARG A 39 10.44 11.77 6.34
C ARG A 39 10.59 10.56 5.42
N HIS A 40 9.49 10.12 4.81
CA HIS A 40 9.49 9.03 3.85
C HIS A 40 9.03 9.50 2.48
N SER A 41 9.74 9.04 1.42
CA SER A 41 9.16 8.94 0.09
C SER A 41 8.60 7.52 -0.08
N PHE A 42 7.42 7.39 -0.70
CA PHE A 42 6.80 6.08 -0.88
C PHE A 42 5.91 6.02 -2.12
N LEU A 43 5.79 4.82 -2.69
CA LEU A 43 4.75 4.45 -3.64
C LEU A 43 3.49 4.12 -2.84
N GLY A 44 2.39 4.81 -3.09
CA GLY A 44 1.08 4.53 -2.52
C GLY A 44 0.13 3.95 -3.57
N LEU A 45 -0.66 2.92 -3.21
CA LEU A 45 -1.50 2.13 -4.10
C LEU A 45 -2.90 1.96 -3.51
N GLY A 46 -3.93 2.11 -4.34
CA GLY A 46 -5.30 1.89 -3.88
C GLY A 46 -6.33 2.06 -4.98
N LYS A 47 -7.55 1.62 -4.72
CA LYS A 47 -8.67 1.77 -5.66
C LYS A 47 -9.06 3.25 -5.82
N GLY A 48 -9.23 3.97 -4.72
CA GLY A 48 -9.55 5.41 -4.70
C GLY A 48 -8.31 6.28 -4.88
N ALA A 49 -7.22 5.98 -4.17
CA ALA A 49 -5.97 6.73 -4.20
C ALA A 49 -5.23 6.61 -5.54
N ARG A 50 -5.59 5.60 -6.37
CA ARG A 50 -4.84 5.25 -7.59
C ARG A 50 -3.40 4.86 -7.26
N SER A 51 -2.47 5.10 -8.20
CA SER A 51 -1.05 4.78 -8.01
C SER A 51 -0.24 6.06 -8.07
N SER A 52 0.47 6.40 -6.99
CA SER A 52 1.25 7.63 -6.90
C SER A 52 2.52 7.43 -6.08
N ILE A 53 3.56 8.20 -6.39
CA ILE A 53 4.76 8.32 -5.56
C ILE A 53 4.67 9.67 -4.83
N ILE A 54 4.77 9.60 -3.51
CA ILE A 54 4.81 10.74 -2.62
C ILE A 54 6.27 10.99 -2.24
N ALA A 55 6.72 12.22 -2.41
CA ALA A 55 8.06 12.65 -1.99
C ALA A 55 8.13 12.89 -0.48
N GLU A 56 9.33 13.02 0.06
CA GLU A 56 9.56 13.22 1.52
C GLU A 56 8.97 14.52 2.08
N ASP A 57 8.70 15.50 1.23
CA ASP A 57 8.00 16.75 1.57
C ASP A 57 6.46 16.62 1.52
N GLY A 58 5.94 15.41 1.20
CA GLY A 58 4.52 15.13 1.08
C GLY A 58 3.92 15.47 -0.29
N THR A 59 4.68 16.01 -1.23
CA THR A 59 4.18 16.32 -2.58
C THR A 59 4.09 15.07 -3.45
N VAL A 60 3.19 15.08 -4.45
CA VAL A 60 3.08 13.98 -5.43
C VAL A 60 4.15 14.18 -6.50
N SER A 61 5.19 13.34 -6.50
CA SER A 61 6.30 13.38 -7.46
C SER A 61 6.02 12.57 -8.73
N TRP A 62 5.09 11.61 -8.68
CA TRP A 62 4.62 10.83 -9.82
C TRP A 62 3.21 10.30 -9.56
N LYS A 63 2.41 10.16 -10.62
CA LYS A 63 1.08 9.53 -10.54
C LYS A 63 0.65 8.94 -11.88
N ILE A 64 -0.23 7.92 -11.81
CA ILE A 64 -0.95 7.36 -12.95
C ILE A 64 -2.38 7.01 -12.53
N ASP A 65 -3.34 7.23 -13.43
CA ASP A 65 -4.75 6.89 -13.18
C ASP A 65 -5.03 5.40 -13.43
N LEU A 66 -4.33 4.55 -12.68
CA LEU A 66 -4.57 3.11 -12.61
C LEU A 66 -4.81 2.71 -11.14
N PRO A 67 -5.97 2.09 -10.84
CA PRO A 67 -6.21 1.53 -9.51
C PRO A 67 -5.37 0.27 -9.34
N ALA A 68 -4.59 0.18 -8.29
CA ALA A 68 -3.76 -0.99 -8.03
C ALA A 68 -3.90 -1.51 -6.61
N SER A 69 -3.86 -2.84 -6.46
CA SER A 69 -3.86 -3.51 -5.16
C SER A 69 -2.45 -3.69 -4.62
N ASP A 70 -1.49 -3.94 -5.50
CA ASP A 70 -0.08 -4.19 -5.20
C ASP A 70 0.82 -3.56 -6.26
N GLY A 71 2.07 -3.30 -5.94
CA GLY A 71 3.03 -2.75 -6.91
C GLY A 71 4.37 -2.39 -6.30
N TRP A 72 5.33 -2.12 -7.16
CA TRP A 72 6.74 -1.93 -6.82
C TRP A 72 7.35 -0.84 -7.69
N VAL A 73 8.21 -0.02 -7.11
CA VAL A 73 9.22 0.69 -7.89
C VAL A 73 10.38 -0.28 -8.11
N LEU A 74 10.62 -0.60 -9.37
CA LEU A 74 11.65 -1.56 -9.78
C LEU A 74 13.06 -0.92 -9.75
N PRO A 75 14.14 -1.73 -9.74
CA PRO A 75 15.52 -1.21 -9.77
C PRO A 75 15.82 -0.30 -10.98
N ASN A 76 15.14 -0.51 -12.11
CA ASN A 76 15.26 0.34 -13.31
C ASN A 76 14.46 1.65 -13.21
N GLY A 77 13.76 1.88 -12.10
CA GLY A 77 12.93 3.06 -11.85
C GLY A 77 11.49 2.96 -12.40
N ASN A 78 11.13 1.92 -13.14
CA ASN A 78 9.76 1.69 -13.59
C ASN A 78 8.86 1.31 -12.41
N VAL A 79 7.54 1.46 -12.61
CA VAL A 79 6.53 1.06 -11.62
C VAL A 79 5.78 -0.16 -12.12
N LEU A 80 5.85 -1.26 -11.38
CA LEU A 80 5.12 -2.51 -11.62
C LEU A 80 3.84 -2.49 -10.78
N LEU A 81 2.68 -2.79 -11.37
CA LEU A 81 1.36 -2.71 -10.75
C LEU A 81 0.56 -3.98 -10.95
N ALA A 82 -0.08 -4.48 -9.89
CA ALA A 82 -1.24 -5.37 -9.98
C ALA A 82 -2.49 -4.48 -10.04
N VAL A 83 -3.05 -4.36 -11.24
CA VAL A 83 -4.14 -3.44 -11.54
C VAL A 83 -5.49 -4.08 -11.23
N TYR A 84 -6.32 -3.38 -10.47
CA TYR A 84 -7.71 -3.78 -10.25
C TYR A 84 -8.53 -3.79 -11.54
N PRO A 85 -9.64 -4.54 -11.59
CA PRO A 85 -10.58 -4.46 -12.71
C PRO A 85 -10.97 -3.00 -13.01
N CYS A 86 -10.73 -2.59 -14.25
CA CYS A 86 -11.04 -1.28 -14.79
C CYS A 86 -11.24 -1.38 -16.32
N GLN A 87 -11.61 -0.27 -16.98
CA GLN A 87 -11.85 -0.27 -18.41
C GLN A 87 -10.67 -0.85 -19.23
N LYS A 88 -9.42 -0.51 -18.88
CA LYS A 88 -8.20 -1.01 -19.55
C LYS A 88 -7.90 -2.47 -19.21
N TYR A 89 -8.28 -2.93 -18.02
CA TYR A 89 -8.05 -4.28 -17.50
C TYR A 89 -9.35 -4.84 -16.92
N PRO A 90 -10.30 -5.32 -17.76
CA PRO A 90 -11.64 -5.70 -17.29
C PRO A 90 -11.68 -6.82 -16.25
N ARG A 91 -10.62 -7.65 -16.20
CA ARG A 91 -10.44 -8.75 -15.24
C ARG A 91 -9.23 -8.53 -14.32
N GLY A 92 -8.81 -7.26 -14.15
CA GLY A 92 -7.53 -6.95 -13.57
C GLY A 92 -6.37 -7.29 -14.49
N GLY A 93 -5.16 -6.93 -14.09
CA GLY A 93 -3.97 -7.19 -14.90
C GLY A 93 -2.67 -6.84 -14.21
N VAL A 94 -1.57 -7.02 -14.93
CA VAL A 94 -0.26 -6.52 -14.54
C VAL A 94 0.17 -5.45 -15.54
N ALA A 95 0.72 -4.36 -15.05
CA ALA A 95 1.30 -3.31 -15.88
C ALA A 95 2.67 -2.90 -15.33
N GLU A 96 3.68 -2.87 -16.19
CA GLU A 96 4.93 -2.16 -15.91
C GLU A 96 4.90 -0.82 -16.64
N ILE A 97 5.09 0.26 -15.89
CA ILE A 97 4.98 1.63 -16.37
C ILE A 97 6.37 2.28 -16.32
N GLU A 98 6.83 2.78 -17.46
CA GLU A 98 7.99 3.65 -17.55
C GLU A 98 7.65 4.99 -16.88
N ARG A 99 8.28 5.26 -15.73
CA ARG A 99 7.88 6.39 -14.87
C ARG A 99 8.05 7.76 -15.54
N ALA A 100 9.07 7.92 -16.40
CA ALA A 100 9.37 9.20 -17.05
C ALA A 100 8.28 9.63 -18.07
N THR A 101 7.62 8.67 -18.73
CA THR A 101 6.68 8.93 -19.84
C THR A 101 5.26 8.46 -19.55
N ASN A 102 5.04 7.73 -18.47
CA ASN A 102 3.80 7.00 -18.16
C ASN A 102 3.41 5.96 -19.25
N ARG A 103 4.37 5.55 -20.10
CA ARG A 103 4.15 4.51 -21.11
C ARG A 103 4.11 3.14 -20.47
N THR A 104 3.12 2.31 -20.82
CA THR A 104 3.10 0.90 -20.45
C THR A 104 4.12 0.14 -21.28
N VAL A 105 5.13 -0.45 -20.64
CA VAL A 105 6.21 -1.22 -21.29
C VAL A 105 6.00 -2.73 -21.19
N PHE A 106 5.17 -3.18 -20.27
CA PHE A 106 4.68 -4.55 -20.19
C PHE A 106 3.22 -4.55 -19.76
N SER A 107 2.43 -5.48 -20.27
CA SER A 107 1.01 -5.64 -19.92
C SER A 107 0.60 -7.11 -19.97
N TYR A 108 -0.09 -7.56 -18.93
CA TYR A 108 -0.74 -8.86 -18.87
C TYR A 108 -2.21 -8.67 -18.49
N GLN A 109 -3.13 -9.30 -19.22
CA GLN A 109 -4.57 -9.26 -18.93
C GLN A 109 -4.96 -10.45 -18.08
N GLY A 110 -5.63 -10.22 -16.96
CA GLY A 110 -6.18 -11.28 -16.12
C GLY A 110 -7.17 -12.18 -16.89
N GLN A 111 -7.12 -13.47 -16.61
CA GLN A 111 -7.99 -14.45 -17.27
C GLN A 111 -9.25 -14.75 -16.46
N GLN A 112 -9.24 -14.47 -15.14
CA GLN A 112 -10.37 -14.69 -14.25
C GLN A 112 -11.07 -13.37 -13.86
N LYS A 113 -11.23 -13.06 -12.58
CA LYS A 113 -11.99 -11.89 -12.13
C LYS A 113 -11.11 -10.74 -11.63
N GLU A 114 -9.95 -11.06 -11.05
CA GLU A 114 -9.06 -10.06 -10.43
C GLU A 114 -7.62 -10.56 -10.38
N ILE A 115 -6.66 -9.66 -10.59
CA ILE A 115 -5.26 -9.82 -10.20
C ILE A 115 -5.04 -9.02 -8.92
N SER A 116 -4.67 -9.69 -7.82
CA SER A 116 -4.50 -9.04 -6.52
C SER A 116 -3.05 -8.75 -6.15
N THR A 117 -2.11 -9.43 -6.78
CA THR A 117 -0.68 -9.40 -6.42
C THR A 117 0.19 -9.42 -7.64
N VAL A 118 1.31 -8.70 -7.58
CA VAL A 118 2.43 -8.87 -8.50
C VAL A 118 3.76 -8.74 -7.74
N GLN A 119 4.72 -9.63 -8.04
CA GLN A 119 6.10 -9.55 -7.55
C GLN A 119 7.05 -9.87 -8.69
N LEU A 120 8.06 -8.99 -8.91
CA LEU A 120 9.17 -9.32 -9.81
C LEU A 120 10.04 -10.38 -9.13
N LEU A 121 10.31 -11.46 -9.83
CA LEU A 121 11.17 -12.55 -9.38
C LEU A 121 12.63 -12.31 -9.82
N PRO A 122 13.63 -12.94 -9.15
CA PRO A 122 15.04 -12.75 -9.49
C PRO A 122 15.41 -13.16 -10.94
N ASP A 123 14.63 -14.07 -11.54
CA ASP A 123 14.80 -14.51 -12.92
C ASP A 123 14.15 -13.58 -13.97
N GLY A 124 13.58 -12.43 -13.52
CA GLY A 124 12.92 -11.45 -14.38
C GLY A 124 11.47 -11.76 -14.73
N ASN A 125 10.92 -12.88 -14.26
CA ASN A 125 9.52 -13.26 -14.39
C ASN A 125 8.67 -12.58 -13.29
N PHE A 126 7.35 -12.71 -13.39
CA PHE A 126 6.42 -12.14 -12.42
C PHE A 126 5.61 -13.24 -11.72
N LEU A 127 5.58 -13.22 -10.38
CA LEU A 127 4.61 -13.96 -9.60
C LEU A 127 3.33 -13.13 -9.51
N VAL A 128 2.18 -13.74 -9.81
CA VAL A 128 0.86 -13.11 -9.71
C VAL A 128 -0.12 -13.99 -8.94
N ALA A 129 -1.03 -13.38 -8.19
CA ALA A 129 -2.22 -14.06 -7.68
C ALA A 129 -3.42 -13.67 -8.55
N GLU A 130 -3.99 -14.66 -9.24
CA GLU A 130 -5.15 -14.49 -10.07
C GLU A 130 -6.37 -15.13 -9.41
N LEU A 131 -7.40 -14.33 -9.16
CA LEU A 131 -8.53 -14.65 -8.31
C LEU A 131 -9.82 -14.76 -9.11
N GLY A 132 -10.69 -15.67 -8.66
CA GLY A 132 -11.95 -15.95 -9.34
C GLY A 132 -12.48 -17.33 -8.95
N PRO A 133 -13.15 -18.05 -9.89
CA PRO A 133 -13.66 -19.39 -9.63
C PRO A 133 -12.57 -20.39 -9.21
N GLU A 134 -11.36 -20.22 -9.71
CA GLU A 134 -10.19 -21.05 -9.41
C GLU A 134 -8.99 -20.17 -9.02
N PRO A 135 -8.83 -19.81 -7.73
CA PRO A 135 -7.73 -18.98 -7.26
C PRO A 135 -6.36 -19.64 -7.57
N ARG A 136 -5.45 -18.88 -8.19
CA ARG A 136 -4.17 -19.38 -8.70
C ARG A 136 -3.00 -18.50 -8.29
N ALA A 137 -1.87 -19.13 -7.98
CA ALA A 137 -0.56 -18.51 -8.02
C ALA A 137 0.10 -18.86 -9.36
N ARG A 138 0.44 -17.84 -10.17
CA ARG A 138 1.04 -18.02 -11.49
C ARG A 138 2.38 -17.31 -11.58
N THR A 139 3.34 -17.96 -12.24
CA THR A 139 4.53 -17.29 -12.74
C THR A 139 4.34 -17.00 -14.22
N ILE A 140 4.45 -15.75 -14.62
CA ILE A 140 4.35 -15.32 -16.02
C ILE A 140 5.66 -14.68 -16.48
N ASN A 141 6.04 -14.89 -17.73
CA ASN A 141 7.20 -14.25 -18.31
C ASN A 141 6.84 -12.87 -18.93
N ARG A 142 7.85 -12.19 -19.46
CA ARG A 142 7.67 -10.88 -20.11
C ARG A 142 6.95 -10.93 -21.47
N LYS A 143 6.59 -12.11 -21.97
CA LYS A 143 5.69 -12.29 -23.12
C LYS A 143 4.24 -12.53 -22.70
N GLY A 144 3.98 -12.64 -21.39
CA GLY A 144 2.67 -12.99 -20.84
C GLY A 144 2.34 -14.48 -20.86
N GLU A 145 3.34 -15.33 -21.13
CA GLU A 145 3.19 -16.78 -21.10
C GLU A 145 3.25 -17.28 -19.65
N VAL A 146 2.34 -18.20 -19.30
CA VAL A 146 2.31 -18.84 -17.98
C VAL A 146 3.35 -19.94 -17.93
N LEU A 147 4.36 -19.78 -17.09
CA LEU A 147 5.45 -20.74 -16.90
C LEU A 147 5.17 -21.71 -15.76
N HIS A 148 4.40 -21.30 -14.77
CA HIS A 148 4.01 -22.10 -13.62
C HIS A 148 2.60 -21.69 -13.17
N ASP A 149 1.78 -22.68 -12.79
CA ASP A 149 0.38 -22.47 -12.44
C ASP A 149 -0.03 -23.40 -11.29
N MET A 150 -0.26 -22.84 -10.11
CA MET A 150 -0.56 -23.56 -8.88
C MET A 150 -1.92 -23.11 -8.31
N SER A 151 -2.74 -24.08 -7.89
CA SER A 151 -4.00 -23.76 -7.16
C SER A 151 -3.72 -23.22 -5.78
N LEU A 152 -4.47 -22.19 -5.38
CA LEU A 152 -4.50 -21.68 -4.01
C LEU A 152 -5.67 -22.31 -3.25
N SER A 153 -5.37 -22.98 -2.14
CA SER A 153 -6.38 -23.62 -1.27
C SER A 153 -6.99 -22.56 -0.34
N CYS A 154 -8.05 -21.88 -0.79
CA CYS A 154 -8.79 -20.88 -0.01
C CYS A 154 -10.29 -20.92 -0.30
N GLN A 155 -11.09 -20.30 0.56
CA GLN A 155 -12.53 -20.15 0.32
C GLN A 155 -12.78 -19.39 -0.99
N LYS A 156 -13.64 -19.96 -1.85
CA LYS A 156 -13.85 -19.48 -3.22
C LYS A 156 -14.80 -18.29 -3.36
N GLY A 157 -15.55 -17.91 -2.38
CA GLY A 157 -16.59 -16.88 -2.40
C GLY A 157 -16.31 -15.66 -3.31
N ASN A 158 -16.27 -14.45 -2.76
CA ASN A 158 -15.95 -13.26 -3.50
C ASN A 158 -14.45 -13.22 -3.87
N ALA A 159 -14.11 -13.12 -5.16
CA ALA A 159 -12.73 -13.06 -5.65
C ALA A 159 -11.88 -12.03 -4.90
N HIS A 160 -12.44 -10.84 -4.66
CA HIS A 160 -11.78 -9.76 -3.92
C HIS A 160 -11.36 -10.15 -2.49
N MET A 161 -12.01 -11.15 -1.89
CA MET A 161 -11.78 -11.60 -0.52
C MET A 161 -10.97 -12.90 -0.43
N GLN A 162 -10.50 -13.46 -1.55
CA GLN A 162 -9.81 -14.75 -1.55
C GLN A 162 -8.38 -14.65 -1.02
N THR A 163 -7.53 -13.90 -1.71
CA THR A 163 -6.09 -13.80 -1.42
C THR A 163 -5.58 -12.40 -1.70
N ARG A 164 -4.67 -11.93 -0.85
CA ARG A 164 -3.92 -10.69 -1.05
C ARG A 164 -2.43 -10.98 -0.95
N MET A 165 -1.60 -10.04 -1.29
CA MET A 165 -0.14 -9.99 -1.08
C MET A 165 0.59 -11.34 -1.05
N LEU A 166 0.29 -12.22 -2.04
CA LEU A 166 1.07 -13.45 -2.28
C LEU A 166 2.54 -13.09 -2.49
N ARG A 167 3.45 -13.79 -1.82
CA ARG A 167 4.89 -13.55 -1.94
C ARG A 167 5.66 -14.87 -2.11
N ARG A 168 6.77 -14.82 -2.86
CA ARG A 168 7.75 -15.90 -2.89
C ARG A 168 8.68 -15.76 -1.69
N LEU A 169 8.86 -16.86 -0.97
CA LEU A 169 9.80 -16.97 0.14
C LEU A 169 11.23 -17.19 -0.36
N PRO A 170 12.27 -16.95 0.46
CA PRO A 170 13.67 -17.18 0.09
C PRO A 170 13.98 -18.63 -0.31
N ASP A 171 13.27 -19.60 0.28
CA ASP A 171 13.39 -21.04 -0.05
C ASP A 171 12.67 -21.43 -1.35
N GLY A 172 12.01 -20.47 -2.02
CA GLY A 172 11.29 -20.67 -3.26
C GLY A 172 9.81 -21.03 -3.10
N ASN A 173 9.34 -21.36 -1.90
CA ASN A 173 7.95 -21.60 -1.57
C ASN A 173 7.13 -20.30 -1.61
N TYR A 174 5.82 -20.38 -1.39
CA TYR A 174 4.94 -19.22 -1.38
C TYR A 174 4.33 -19.01 -0.01
N ILE A 175 4.07 -17.74 0.33
CA ILE A 175 3.25 -17.34 1.47
C ILE A 175 2.08 -16.51 0.96
N ALA A 176 0.86 -16.81 1.40
CA ALA A 176 -0.36 -16.17 0.94
C ALA A 176 -1.34 -15.92 2.10
N PRO A 177 -1.74 -14.67 2.36
CA PRO A 177 -2.86 -14.37 3.25
C PRO A 177 -4.19 -14.65 2.54
N HIS A 178 -5.09 -15.38 3.22
CA HIS A 178 -6.42 -15.72 2.75
C HIS A 178 -7.47 -15.12 3.70
N LEU A 179 -8.14 -14.08 3.24
CA LEU A 179 -9.02 -13.26 4.09
C LEU A 179 -10.14 -14.09 4.71
N LEU A 180 -10.93 -14.79 3.87
CA LEU A 180 -12.09 -15.56 4.32
C LEU A 180 -11.72 -16.83 5.10
N ASP A 181 -10.50 -17.30 4.98
CA ASP A 181 -9.97 -18.40 5.78
C ASP A 181 -9.51 -17.95 7.18
N PHE A 182 -9.33 -16.63 7.37
CA PHE A 182 -8.69 -16.05 8.55
C PHE A 182 -7.32 -16.67 8.81
N ALA A 183 -6.54 -16.84 7.76
CA ALA A 183 -5.26 -17.53 7.86
C ALA A 183 -4.26 -17.07 6.80
N VAL A 184 -3.01 -17.05 7.18
CA VAL A 184 -1.87 -17.02 6.26
C VAL A 184 -1.39 -18.45 6.04
N LYS A 185 -1.18 -18.86 4.78
CA LYS A 185 -0.71 -20.20 4.45
C LYS A 185 0.62 -20.15 3.69
N GLU A 186 1.48 -21.09 4.02
CA GLU A 186 2.68 -21.38 3.23
C GLU A 186 2.42 -22.59 2.33
N TYR A 187 2.89 -22.49 1.10
CA TYR A 187 2.68 -23.52 0.08
C TYR A 187 4.00 -24.03 -0.46
N ASN A 188 4.12 -25.34 -0.59
CA ASN A 188 5.12 -25.91 -1.47
C ASN A 188 4.82 -25.47 -2.91
N ARG A 189 5.76 -24.79 -3.54
CA ARG A 189 5.56 -24.24 -4.88
C ARG A 189 5.28 -25.32 -5.92
N GLU A 190 6.00 -26.46 -5.86
CA GLU A 190 5.94 -27.51 -6.88
C GLU A 190 4.68 -28.39 -6.76
N THR A 191 4.27 -28.68 -5.52
CA THR A 191 3.14 -29.60 -5.27
C THR A 191 1.82 -28.88 -4.98
N GLY A 192 1.85 -27.60 -4.61
CA GLY A 192 0.68 -26.85 -4.11
C GLY A 192 0.23 -27.27 -2.71
N ALA A 193 0.96 -28.16 -2.05
CA ALA A 193 0.62 -28.60 -0.69
C ALA A 193 0.79 -27.44 0.31
N VAL A 194 -0.17 -27.29 1.23
CA VAL A 194 -0.06 -26.37 2.36
C VAL A 194 0.94 -26.94 3.36
N LEU A 195 2.03 -26.22 3.59
CA LEU A 195 3.11 -26.59 4.51
C LEU A 195 2.85 -26.11 5.92
N LYS A 196 2.32 -24.88 6.05
CA LYS A 196 2.01 -24.22 7.34
C LYS A 196 0.75 -23.40 7.21
N THR A 197 0.07 -23.19 8.33
CA THR A 197 -1.08 -22.30 8.46
C THR A 197 -0.92 -21.48 9.73
N PHE A 198 -1.05 -20.15 9.63
CA PHE A 198 -1.03 -19.21 10.73
C PHE A 198 -2.42 -18.58 10.85
N PRO A 199 -3.26 -19.03 11.81
CA PRO A 199 -4.58 -18.44 12.03
C PRO A 199 -4.47 -16.98 12.50
N THR A 200 -5.47 -16.16 12.14
CA THR A 200 -5.56 -14.76 12.58
C THR A 200 -6.85 -14.48 13.37
N ASP A 201 -7.68 -15.49 13.62
CA ASP A 201 -8.98 -15.39 14.31
C ASP A 201 -8.90 -15.70 15.82
N ASP A 202 -7.73 -15.49 16.43
CA ASP A 202 -7.47 -15.69 17.87
C ASP A 202 -8.38 -14.83 18.78
N ARG A 203 -8.89 -13.71 18.29
CA ARG A 203 -9.86 -12.84 18.99
C ARG A 203 -11.33 -13.15 18.67
N GLY A 204 -11.60 -14.21 17.88
CA GLY A 204 -12.90 -14.54 17.33
C GLY A 204 -13.15 -13.93 15.95
N ARG A 205 -13.90 -14.64 15.09
CA ARG A 205 -14.15 -14.24 13.69
C ARG A 205 -15.01 -12.98 13.55
N GLU A 206 -15.76 -12.62 14.56
CA GLU A 206 -16.53 -11.38 14.62
C GLU A 206 -15.62 -10.12 14.60
N LYS A 207 -14.37 -10.24 15.03
CA LYS A 207 -13.36 -9.15 14.95
C LYS A 207 -12.86 -8.91 13.55
N ARG A 208 -13.13 -9.84 12.62
CA ARG A 208 -12.75 -9.74 11.20
C ARG A 208 -11.25 -9.48 10.99
N ASP A 209 -10.40 -10.16 11.75
CA ASP A 209 -8.95 -10.12 11.59
C ASP A 209 -8.52 -10.80 10.29
N TRP A 210 -8.99 -10.26 9.16
CA TRP A 210 -8.69 -10.79 7.83
C TRP A 210 -7.25 -10.49 7.45
N PRO A 211 -6.38 -11.49 7.23
CA PRO A 211 -5.00 -11.22 6.84
C PRO A 211 -4.95 -10.65 5.43
N PHE A 212 -4.34 -9.48 5.28
CA PHE A 212 -4.20 -8.79 3.99
C PHE A 212 -2.76 -8.86 3.47
N THR A 213 -1.78 -8.57 4.31
CA THR A 213 -0.35 -8.66 4.02
C THR A 213 0.30 -9.68 4.93
N ALA A 214 1.21 -10.48 4.39
CA ALA A 214 2.06 -11.39 5.17
C ALA A 214 3.50 -11.32 4.66
N ILE A 215 4.43 -10.98 5.54
CA ILE A 215 5.85 -10.78 5.21
C ILE A 215 6.69 -11.69 6.09
N ARG A 216 7.53 -12.55 5.48
CA ARG A 216 8.56 -13.27 6.21
C ARG A 216 9.71 -12.34 6.57
N LEU A 217 9.96 -12.18 7.85
CA LEU A 217 11.07 -11.40 8.38
C LEU A 217 12.38 -12.22 8.38
N ALA A 218 13.51 -11.52 8.51
CA ALA A 218 14.84 -12.14 8.48
C ALA A 218 15.09 -13.08 9.66
N ASP A 219 14.43 -12.89 10.80
CA ASP A 219 14.49 -13.74 11.98
C ASP A 219 13.60 -15.00 11.87
N GLY A 220 12.86 -15.16 10.77
CA GLY A 220 11.95 -16.27 10.52
C GLY A 220 10.52 -16.04 10.99
N ASN A 221 10.24 -14.94 11.70
CA ASN A 221 8.88 -14.54 12.07
C ASN A 221 8.08 -14.09 10.85
N THR A 222 6.76 -14.03 10.99
CA THR A 222 5.86 -13.53 9.94
C THR A 222 5.09 -12.32 10.46
N LEU A 223 5.24 -11.18 9.79
CA LEU A 223 4.48 -9.96 10.06
C LEU A 223 3.19 -9.96 9.23
N ILE A 224 2.04 -9.77 9.88
CA ILE A 224 0.72 -9.90 9.26
C ILE A 224 -0.10 -8.64 9.53
N GLY A 225 -0.57 -7.97 8.46
CA GLY A 225 -1.56 -6.90 8.55
C GLY A 225 -2.96 -7.49 8.51
N CYS A 226 -3.78 -7.21 9.53
CA CYS A 226 -5.16 -7.70 9.65
C CYS A 226 -6.13 -6.56 9.34
N THR A 227 -6.61 -6.54 8.10
CA THR A 227 -7.63 -5.59 7.64
C THR A 227 -8.95 -5.83 8.38
N ASN A 228 -9.80 -4.81 8.52
CA ASN A 228 -11.01 -4.75 9.35
C ASN A 228 -10.78 -5.02 10.85
N GLY A 229 -9.85 -5.87 11.23
CA GLY A 229 -9.46 -6.08 12.62
C GLY A 229 -8.64 -4.95 13.22
N ASN A 230 -8.18 -4.01 12.39
CA ASN A 230 -7.43 -2.83 12.79
C ASN A 230 -6.21 -3.15 13.64
N ARG A 231 -5.48 -4.22 13.27
CA ARG A 231 -4.24 -4.61 13.95
C ARG A 231 -3.19 -5.16 13.01
N VAL A 232 -1.96 -5.15 13.50
CA VAL A 232 -0.83 -5.88 12.92
C VAL A 232 -0.30 -6.84 13.97
N ILE A 233 -0.01 -8.07 13.57
CA ILE A 233 0.60 -9.09 14.43
C ILE A 233 1.90 -9.59 13.81
N GLU A 234 2.81 -10.03 14.66
CA GLU A 234 4.00 -10.78 14.27
C GLU A 234 3.92 -12.14 14.96
N VAL A 235 3.98 -13.20 14.17
CA VAL A 235 3.96 -14.57 14.68
C VAL A 235 5.30 -15.24 14.45
N ASP A 236 5.70 -16.10 15.38
CA ASP A 236 6.90 -16.93 15.23
C ASP A 236 6.67 -18.11 14.27
N SER A 237 7.67 -18.96 14.09
CA SER A 237 7.60 -20.12 13.22
C SER A 237 6.60 -21.19 13.69
N GLN A 238 6.12 -21.13 14.93
CA GLN A 238 5.10 -22.01 15.52
C GLN A 238 3.70 -21.39 15.47
N GLY A 239 3.58 -20.12 15.04
CA GLY A 239 2.32 -19.38 14.97
C GLY A 239 1.95 -18.64 16.27
N ALA A 240 2.83 -18.61 17.28
CA ALA A 240 2.60 -17.84 18.49
C ALA A 240 2.79 -16.33 18.19
N ILE A 241 1.86 -15.49 18.67
CA ILE A 241 1.98 -14.03 18.53
C ILE A 241 3.09 -13.54 19.47
N VAL A 242 4.17 -13.02 18.90
CA VAL A 242 5.34 -12.48 19.62
C VAL A 242 5.35 -10.94 19.69
N TRP A 243 4.56 -10.28 18.86
CA TRP A 243 4.34 -8.84 18.90
C TRP A 243 3.01 -8.51 18.24
N LYS A 244 2.35 -7.45 18.71
CA LYS A 244 1.16 -6.88 18.06
C LYS A 244 1.12 -5.37 18.23
N VAL A 245 0.34 -4.71 17.39
CA VAL A 245 -0.10 -3.32 17.59
C VAL A 245 -1.52 -3.16 17.05
N ASP A 246 -2.35 -2.49 17.84
CA ASP A 246 -3.74 -2.14 17.52
C ASP A 246 -4.08 -0.73 18.07
N ASN A 247 -5.32 -0.30 17.91
CA ASN A 247 -5.76 1.02 18.38
C ASN A 247 -5.73 1.16 19.91
N GLU A 248 -5.89 0.08 20.66
CA GLU A 248 -5.77 0.11 22.14
C GLU A 248 -4.31 0.41 22.54
N ASP A 249 -3.36 -0.27 21.91
CA ASP A 249 -1.92 -0.03 22.12
C ASP A 249 -1.52 1.41 21.78
N LEU A 250 -2.14 2.00 20.75
CA LEU A 250 -1.86 3.37 20.29
C LEU A 250 -2.58 4.45 21.12
N GLY A 251 -3.55 4.08 21.96
CA GLY A 251 -4.36 4.98 22.77
C GLY A 251 -5.28 5.90 21.95
N LYS A 252 -5.50 5.59 20.67
CA LYS A 252 -6.35 6.35 19.73
C LYS A 252 -6.64 5.58 18.44
N GLU A 253 -7.73 5.95 17.78
CA GLU A 253 -8.19 5.39 16.50
C GLU A 253 -7.33 5.86 15.32
N LEU A 254 -6.14 5.28 15.15
CA LEU A 254 -5.25 5.56 14.02
C LEU A 254 -5.34 4.54 12.90
N LEU A 255 -5.63 3.28 13.25
CA LEU A 255 -5.82 2.21 12.30
C LEU A 255 -7.29 2.08 11.94
N ASP A 256 -7.58 2.28 10.66
CA ASP A 256 -8.88 2.06 10.05
C ASP A 256 -8.65 1.24 8.79
N ASP A 257 -8.71 -0.08 8.95
CA ASP A 257 -8.39 -1.06 7.92
C ASP A 257 -6.86 -1.19 7.66
N ALA A 258 -6.14 -1.86 8.58
CA ALA A 258 -4.69 -2.08 8.53
C ALA A 258 -4.32 -3.10 7.43
N CYS A 259 -4.26 -2.65 6.17
CA CYS A 259 -4.02 -3.49 5.00
C CYS A 259 -2.54 -3.75 4.74
N GLY A 260 -1.82 -2.74 4.29
CA GLY A 260 -0.40 -2.83 3.95
C GLY A 260 0.50 -2.67 5.17
N VAL A 261 1.55 -3.48 5.26
CA VAL A 261 2.59 -3.35 6.28
C VAL A 261 3.96 -3.45 5.64
N GLN A 262 4.95 -2.76 6.21
CA GLN A 262 6.36 -2.90 5.83
C GLN A 262 7.23 -2.78 7.08
N ARG A 263 8.15 -3.73 7.28
CA ARG A 263 9.19 -3.63 8.31
C ARG A 263 10.37 -2.86 7.75
N LEU A 264 10.76 -1.79 8.44
CA LEU A 264 11.92 -0.98 8.09
C LEU A 264 13.23 -1.56 8.68
N PRO A 265 14.40 -1.23 8.11
CA PRO A 265 15.70 -1.71 8.61
C PRO A 265 16.01 -1.30 10.07
N ASN A 266 15.41 -0.21 10.56
CA ASN A 266 15.53 0.23 11.95
C ASN A 266 14.65 -0.57 12.93
N GLY A 267 13.89 -1.58 12.45
CA GLY A 267 12.97 -2.39 13.24
C GLY A 267 11.57 -1.81 13.39
N ASN A 268 11.33 -0.58 12.97
CA ASN A 268 10.00 0.02 12.98
C ASN A 268 9.08 -0.60 11.93
N THR A 269 7.78 -0.44 12.11
CA THR A 269 6.76 -0.93 11.17
C THR A 269 5.96 0.23 10.61
N VAL A 270 5.88 0.34 9.29
CA VAL A 270 4.94 1.25 8.62
C VAL A 270 3.67 0.47 8.30
N ILE A 271 2.50 1.10 8.53
CA ILE A 271 1.19 0.47 8.42
C ILE A 271 0.25 1.44 7.68
N THR A 272 -0.54 0.92 6.72
CA THR A 272 -1.62 1.70 6.11
C THR A 272 -2.86 1.71 6.98
N SER A 273 -3.66 2.77 6.82
CA SER A 273 -5.03 2.91 7.32
C SER A 273 -5.93 3.18 6.12
N TYR A 274 -6.42 2.11 5.47
CA TYR A 274 -6.99 2.18 4.12
C TYR A 274 -8.31 2.97 4.06
N HIS A 275 -9.20 2.81 5.04
CA HIS A 275 -10.47 3.55 5.08
C HIS A 275 -10.31 4.99 5.59
N ALA A 276 -9.11 5.41 5.95
CA ALA A 276 -8.87 6.81 6.29
C ALA A 276 -9.06 7.72 5.07
N SER A 277 -9.96 8.68 5.17
CA SER A 277 -10.27 9.68 4.14
C SER A 277 -10.06 11.10 4.65
N GLY A 278 -10.01 12.07 3.74
CA GLY A 278 -9.80 13.48 4.08
C GLY A 278 -8.52 13.68 4.89
N ASN A 279 -8.59 14.39 6.01
CA ASN A 279 -7.42 14.69 6.86
C ASN A 279 -7.08 13.61 7.90
N ARG A 280 -7.66 12.39 7.81
CA ARG A 280 -7.30 11.27 8.69
C ARG A 280 -5.92 10.72 8.34
N VAL A 281 -5.28 10.07 9.31
CA VAL A 281 -3.98 9.40 9.12
C VAL A 281 -4.13 8.23 8.16
N LYS A 282 -3.31 8.16 7.12
CA LYS A 282 -3.31 7.12 6.06
C LYS A 282 -2.15 6.15 6.17
N LEU A 283 -1.02 6.61 6.71
CA LEU A 283 0.10 5.76 7.10
C LEU A 283 0.58 6.18 8.47
N ILE A 284 1.05 5.21 9.25
CA ILE A 284 1.77 5.43 10.49
C ILE A 284 3.07 4.64 10.49
N GLU A 285 4.12 5.15 11.14
CA GLU A 285 5.29 4.37 11.53
C GLU A 285 5.27 4.21 13.04
N VAL A 286 5.40 2.97 13.50
CA VAL A 286 5.46 2.63 14.92
C VAL A 286 6.75 1.89 15.25
N THR A 287 7.30 2.16 16.43
CA THR A 287 8.46 1.41 16.98
C THR A 287 8.01 0.04 17.51
N ARG A 288 8.99 -0.80 17.90
CA ARG A 288 8.69 -2.08 18.58
C ARG A 288 7.96 -1.87 19.91
N GLU A 289 8.19 -0.74 20.59
CA GLU A 289 7.50 -0.31 21.83
C GLU A 289 6.14 0.36 21.54
N LYS A 290 5.66 0.28 20.28
CA LYS A 290 4.35 0.78 19.82
C LYS A 290 4.20 2.31 19.89
N LYS A 291 5.31 3.05 19.89
CA LYS A 291 5.28 4.53 19.80
C LYS A 291 5.12 4.95 18.34
N VAL A 292 4.16 5.82 18.08
CA VAL A 292 4.01 6.47 16.76
C VAL A 292 5.12 7.50 16.61
N VAL A 293 5.97 7.33 15.59
CA VAL A 293 7.11 8.21 15.33
C VAL A 293 6.96 9.00 14.03
N TRP A 294 6.06 8.58 13.13
CA TRP A 294 5.71 9.31 11.91
C TRP A 294 4.28 9.01 11.49
N THR A 295 3.64 10.00 10.82
CA THR A 295 2.32 9.84 10.22
C THR A 295 2.24 10.57 8.88
N TYR A 296 1.41 10.05 7.96
CA TYR A 296 1.06 10.70 6.71
C TYR A 296 -0.46 10.89 6.60
N ARG A 297 -0.88 12.11 6.21
CA ARG A 297 -2.30 12.52 6.10
C ARG A 297 -2.70 13.01 4.70
N GLY A 298 -1.74 13.15 3.78
CA GLY A 298 -2.00 13.74 2.46
C GLY A 298 -2.93 12.89 1.58
N GLY A 299 -3.54 13.55 0.59
CA GLY A 299 -4.47 12.93 -0.35
C GLY A 299 -5.87 12.70 0.23
N GLU A 300 -6.85 12.41 -0.63
CA GLU A 300 -8.25 12.20 -0.25
C GLU A 300 -8.49 10.79 0.31
N HIS A 301 -7.85 9.77 -0.25
CA HIS A 301 -8.09 8.36 0.05
C HIS A 301 -6.88 7.70 0.71
N GLY A 302 -7.12 6.70 1.57
CA GLY A 302 -6.10 5.82 2.10
C GLY A 302 -5.57 4.84 1.06
N PHE A 303 -4.47 4.18 1.40
CA PHE A 303 -3.78 3.22 0.54
C PHE A 303 -4.04 1.78 1.00
N HIS A 304 -4.35 0.89 0.05
CA HIS A 304 -4.37 -0.55 0.32
C HIS A 304 -2.96 -1.08 0.61
N HIS A 305 -2.01 -0.66 -0.22
CA HIS A 305 -0.62 -1.06 -0.08
C HIS A 305 0.32 0.09 -0.42
N PHE A 306 1.58 -0.06 -0.08
CA PHE A 306 2.60 0.95 -0.31
C PHE A 306 4.00 0.30 -0.38
N GLN A 307 4.99 1.10 -0.76
CA GLN A 307 6.40 0.78 -0.66
C GLN A 307 7.15 2.03 -0.21
N VAL A 308 7.78 2.01 0.96
CA VAL A 308 8.72 3.07 1.34
C VAL A 308 9.96 2.99 0.44
N LEU A 309 10.32 4.11 -0.18
CA LEU A 309 11.42 4.21 -1.14
C LEU A 309 12.66 4.83 -0.50
N THR A 310 12.47 5.92 0.25
CA THR A 310 13.55 6.59 0.97
C THR A 310 13.12 6.95 2.39
N THR A 311 14.09 7.12 3.27
CA THR A 311 13.92 7.72 4.59
C THR A 311 15.02 8.77 4.78
N ASN A 312 14.63 10.03 5.01
CA ASN A 312 15.54 11.17 5.19
C ASN A 312 16.61 11.25 4.09
N GLY A 313 16.19 11.17 2.82
CA GLY A 313 17.04 11.21 1.64
C GLY A 313 17.84 9.93 1.34
N LYS A 314 17.74 8.90 2.18
CA LYS A 314 18.47 7.64 2.00
C LYS A 314 17.56 6.57 1.42
N PRO A 315 17.90 5.96 0.25
CA PRO A 315 17.16 4.84 -0.31
C PRO A 315 17.14 3.65 0.67
N LEU A 316 16.00 2.96 0.75
CA LEU A 316 15.93 1.68 1.42
C LEU A 316 16.56 0.62 0.52
N LYS A 317 17.64 -0.03 1.00
CA LYS A 317 18.45 -0.96 0.21
C LYS A 317 17.77 -2.31 -0.03
N ASP A 318 16.78 -2.68 0.76
CA ASP A 318 16.12 -3.98 0.66
C ASP A 318 14.60 -3.82 0.68
N ASN A 319 13.98 -3.96 -0.51
CA ASN A 319 12.53 -3.88 -0.67
C ASN A 319 11.83 -5.24 -0.54
N THR A 320 12.53 -6.26 -0.05
CA THR A 320 12.01 -7.63 0.03
C THR A 320 10.98 -7.83 1.16
N MET A 321 10.92 -6.90 2.10
CA MET A 321 10.07 -7.00 3.29
C MET A 321 8.81 -6.12 3.20
N LYS A 322 8.03 -6.30 2.15
CA LYS A 322 6.71 -5.65 2.02
C LYS A 322 5.66 -6.60 1.44
#